data_685a342e42bb89a95a2f8d257bcf1a09
#
_entry.id   685a342e42bb89a95a2f8d257bcf1a09
#
_cell.length_a   1.000
_cell.length_b   1.000
_cell.length_c   1.000
_cell.angle_alpha   90.00
_cell.angle_beta   90.00
_cell.angle_gamma   90.00
#
_symmetry.space_group_name_H-M   'P 1'
#
loop_
_entity.id
_entity.type
_entity.pdbx_description
1 polymer ?
#
loop_
_entity_poly.entity_id
_entity_poly.type
_entity_poly.pdbx_seq_one_letter_code
_entity_poly.pdbx_strand_id
1 'polypeptide(L)'
;MEIITAYNTDAGLVKSMNQDSLSVKVVNSPHGKIVFALVCDGMGGLEHGELASKETILAMNRWFTGPFARLVAEDHVTENIIYEQWKEEVTQVNERLLVYAEAQGISMGTTLTALLLYRGHYYFCHVGDSRIYKVADRMVQVTSDHTLVATEVELGYLTKEQALADPRRSVLLQCVGASERVEPQLGRGYIPDNVTFILSSDGFVHVLKEEEMYQYFEPGHIHDKEQLMEICKEATQAVLERGERDNVTVIAITCKA
;
A
#
# COMPACT_ATOMS: atom_id res chain seq x y z
N MET A 1 8.32 -22.05 -3.48
CA MET A 1 7.96 -20.93 -2.60
C MET A 1 6.47 -21.01 -2.31
N GLU A 2 6.11 -21.19 -1.05
CA GLU A 2 4.75 -21.08 -0.55
C GLU A 2 4.41 -19.59 -0.32
N ILE A 3 3.19 -19.19 -0.64
CA ILE A 3 2.72 -17.82 -0.40
C ILE A 3 1.41 -17.87 0.35
N ILE A 4 1.38 -17.20 1.49
CA ILE A 4 0.22 -17.06 2.38
C ILE A 4 -0.17 -15.57 2.37
N THR A 5 -1.46 -15.26 2.20
CA THR A 5 -1.95 -13.88 2.18
C THR A 5 -3.13 -13.71 3.11
N ALA A 6 -3.13 -12.64 3.88
CA ALA A 6 -4.26 -12.22 4.69
C ALA A 6 -4.38 -10.70 4.69
N TYR A 7 -5.51 -10.19 5.14
CA TYR A 7 -5.76 -8.76 5.30
C TYR A 7 -6.81 -8.51 6.37
N ASN A 8 -6.80 -7.31 6.90
CA ASN A 8 -7.88 -6.76 7.69
C ASN A 8 -8.08 -5.27 7.33
N THR A 9 -9.33 -4.81 7.41
CA THR A 9 -9.67 -3.40 7.23
C THR A 9 -10.81 -3.05 8.16
N ASP A 10 -10.73 -1.89 8.80
CA ASP A 10 -11.71 -1.39 9.76
C ASP A 10 -11.94 0.11 9.55
N ALA A 11 -13.19 0.55 9.70
CA ALA A 11 -13.54 1.97 9.59
C ALA A 11 -13.00 2.82 10.75
N GLY A 12 -12.47 2.16 11.79
CA GLY A 12 -12.03 2.84 13.00
C GLY A 12 -13.18 3.24 13.93
N LEU A 13 -12.81 3.84 15.06
CA LEU A 13 -13.78 4.18 16.13
C LEU A 13 -14.50 5.49 15.91
N VAL A 14 -14.04 6.33 14.99
CA VAL A 14 -14.50 7.74 14.85
C VAL A 14 -15.11 8.01 13.48
N LYS A 15 -14.61 7.40 12.44
CA LYS A 15 -15.11 7.60 11.07
C LYS A 15 -16.42 6.87 10.84
N SER A 16 -17.36 7.51 10.17
CA SER A 16 -18.65 6.90 9.80
C SER A 16 -18.55 5.98 8.58
N MET A 17 -17.45 6.09 7.80
CA MET A 17 -17.21 5.35 6.58
C MET A 17 -15.74 4.94 6.50
N ASN A 18 -15.51 3.76 5.96
CA ASN A 18 -14.16 3.34 5.57
C ASN A 18 -13.86 3.87 4.16
N GLN A 19 -12.92 4.81 4.07
CA GLN A 19 -12.44 5.39 2.81
C GLN A 19 -11.22 4.63 2.26
N ASP A 20 -10.64 3.72 3.05
CA ASP A 20 -9.62 2.81 2.57
C ASP A 20 -10.21 1.80 1.58
N SER A 21 -9.44 1.44 0.59
CA SER A 21 -9.73 0.35 -0.34
C SER A 21 -8.51 -0.56 -0.48
N LEU A 22 -8.75 -1.86 -0.59
CA LEU A 22 -7.69 -2.83 -0.77
C LEU A 22 -8.03 -3.87 -1.85
N SER A 23 -7.01 -4.51 -2.38
CA SER A 23 -7.16 -5.68 -3.25
C SER A 23 -5.98 -6.63 -3.08
N VAL A 24 -6.27 -7.93 -3.01
CA VAL A 24 -5.25 -8.99 -3.08
C VAL A 24 -5.65 -9.98 -4.16
N LYS A 25 -4.78 -10.18 -5.14
CA LYS A 25 -4.95 -11.19 -6.18
C LYS A 25 -3.79 -12.16 -6.15
N VAL A 26 -4.11 -13.43 -6.10
CA VAL A 26 -3.13 -14.53 -6.17
C VAL A 26 -3.51 -15.40 -7.38
N VAL A 27 -2.61 -15.51 -8.34
CA VAL A 27 -2.83 -16.32 -9.54
C VAL A 27 -1.68 -17.30 -9.77
N ASN A 28 -1.98 -18.46 -10.32
CA ASN A 28 -0.98 -19.42 -10.75
C ASN A 28 -0.53 -19.09 -12.18
N SER A 29 0.75 -19.15 -12.42
CA SER A 29 1.34 -18.98 -13.74
C SER A 29 2.33 -20.12 -14.03
N PRO A 30 2.78 -20.31 -15.30
CA PRO A 30 3.85 -21.26 -15.61
C PRO A 30 5.15 -21.01 -14.84
N HIS A 31 5.32 -19.79 -14.33
CA HIS A 31 6.52 -19.36 -13.60
C HIS A 31 6.33 -19.32 -12.07
N GLY A 32 5.26 -19.96 -11.56
CA GLY A 32 4.89 -19.96 -10.15
C GLY A 32 3.74 -19.00 -9.83
N LYS A 33 3.48 -18.82 -8.54
CA LYS A 33 2.44 -17.90 -8.08
C LYS A 33 2.83 -16.44 -8.33
N ILE A 34 1.86 -15.65 -8.76
CA ILE A 34 1.93 -14.20 -8.85
C ILE A 34 1.00 -13.61 -7.81
N VAL A 35 1.46 -12.61 -7.07
CA VAL A 35 0.62 -11.87 -6.12
C VAL A 35 0.61 -10.40 -6.53
N PHE A 36 -0.57 -9.80 -6.55
CA PHE A 36 -0.74 -8.37 -6.71
C PHE A 36 -1.60 -7.84 -5.58
N ALA A 37 -1.01 -7.02 -4.72
CA ALA A 37 -1.64 -6.44 -3.55
C ALA A 37 -1.64 -4.92 -3.64
N LEU A 38 -2.74 -4.31 -3.20
CA LEU A 38 -3.00 -2.88 -3.29
C LEU A 38 -3.63 -2.37 -2.01
N VAL A 39 -3.17 -1.23 -1.52
CA VAL A 39 -3.83 -0.40 -0.51
C VAL A 39 -3.93 1.01 -1.06
N CYS A 40 -5.11 1.60 -0.95
CA CYS A 40 -5.41 2.99 -1.27
C CYS A 40 -6.16 3.58 -0.09
N ASP A 41 -5.59 4.61 0.53
CA ASP A 41 -6.17 5.37 1.62
C ASP A 41 -6.87 6.60 1.05
N GLY A 42 -8.20 6.64 1.15
CA GLY A 42 -9.01 7.74 0.69
C GLY A 42 -8.99 8.89 1.69
N MET A 43 -8.54 10.07 1.26
CA MET A 43 -8.31 11.20 2.15
C MET A 43 -9.57 11.69 2.85
N GLY A 44 -9.65 11.47 4.18
CA GLY A 44 -10.79 11.78 5.03
C GLY A 44 -11.11 13.27 5.22
N GLY A 45 -10.24 14.16 4.75
CA GLY A 45 -10.50 15.60 4.69
C GLY A 45 -11.22 16.06 3.41
N LEU A 46 -11.40 15.16 2.44
CA LEU A 46 -12.11 15.37 1.19
C LEU A 46 -13.46 14.64 1.20
N GLU A 47 -14.44 15.14 0.46
CA GLU A 47 -15.83 14.66 0.53
C GLU A 47 -16.04 13.27 -0.08
N HIS A 48 -15.13 12.77 -0.92
CA HIS A 48 -15.28 11.53 -1.70
C HIS A 48 -14.00 10.70 -1.79
N GLY A 49 -13.27 10.55 -0.68
CA GLY A 49 -12.05 9.72 -0.61
C GLY A 49 -12.31 8.26 -0.96
N GLU A 50 -13.46 7.71 -0.56
CA GLU A 50 -13.85 6.33 -0.86
C GLU A 50 -14.03 6.07 -2.37
N LEU A 51 -14.46 7.07 -3.13
CA LEU A 51 -14.57 6.96 -4.58
C LEU A 51 -13.19 6.96 -5.23
N ALA A 52 -12.31 7.85 -4.79
CA ALA A 52 -10.94 7.94 -5.30
C ALA A 52 -10.16 6.66 -5.05
N SER A 53 -10.20 6.12 -3.82
CA SER A 53 -9.51 4.89 -3.46
C SER A 53 -10.03 3.69 -4.26
N LYS A 54 -11.35 3.55 -4.38
CA LYS A 54 -12.00 2.49 -5.15
C LYS A 54 -11.65 2.54 -6.64
N GLU A 55 -11.75 3.71 -7.29
CA GLU A 55 -11.44 3.85 -8.72
C GLU A 55 -9.96 3.58 -9.01
N THR A 56 -9.06 3.97 -8.11
CA THR A 56 -7.64 3.69 -8.21
C THR A 56 -7.36 2.18 -8.11
N ILE A 57 -7.96 1.49 -7.14
CA ILE A 57 -7.90 0.01 -7.03
C ILE A 57 -8.44 -0.66 -8.31
N LEU A 58 -9.57 -0.19 -8.85
CA LEU A 58 -10.14 -0.76 -10.07
C LEU A 58 -9.25 -0.55 -11.30
N ALA A 59 -8.59 0.61 -11.43
CA ALA A 59 -7.65 0.88 -12.52
C ALA A 59 -6.46 -0.09 -12.46
N MET A 60 -5.80 -0.19 -11.33
CA MET A 60 -4.66 -1.09 -11.14
C MET A 60 -5.03 -2.57 -11.30
N ASN A 61 -6.22 -2.96 -10.87
CA ASN A 61 -6.74 -4.31 -11.10
C ASN A 61 -7.02 -4.61 -12.57
N ARG A 62 -7.51 -3.63 -13.36
CA ARG A 62 -7.68 -3.77 -14.81
C ARG A 62 -6.33 -3.95 -15.52
N TRP A 63 -5.32 -3.19 -15.12
CA TRP A 63 -3.95 -3.40 -15.60
C TRP A 63 -3.48 -4.83 -15.33
N PHE A 64 -3.61 -5.32 -14.10
CA PHE A 64 -3.15 -6.65 -13.70
C PHE A 64 -3.83 -7.78 -14.50
N THR A 65 -5.16 -7.69 -14.69
CA THR A 65 -5.95 -8.74 -15.37
C THR A 65 -5.96 -8.61 -16.89
N GLY A 66 -5.53 -7.50 -17.44
CA GLY A 66 -5.48 -7.21 -18.88
C GLY A 66 -4.05 -7.11 -19.41
N PRO A 67 -3.44 -5.91 -19.43
CA PRO A 67 -2.09 -5.70 -19.98
C PRO A 67 -1.03 -6.63 -19.38
N PHE A 68 -0.92 -6.69 -18.06
CA PHE A 68 0.09 -7.53 -17.39
C PHE A 68 -0.14 -9.02 -17.65
N ALA A 69 -1.39 -9.50 -17.60
CA ALA A 69 -1.69 -10.90 -17.89
C ALA A 69 -1.27 -11.32 -19.32
N ARG A 70 -1.40 -10.42 -20.31
CA ARG A 70 -0.90 -10.66 -21.68
C ARG A 70 0.61 -10.75 -21.72
N LEU A 71 1.32 -9.83 -21.08
CA LEU A 71 2.78 -9.87 -20.98
C LEU A 71 3.29 -11.17 -20.33
N VAL A 72 2.60 -11.66 -19.29
CA VAL A 72 2.92 -12.95 -18.67
C VAL A 72 2.71 -14.12 -19.63
N ALA A 73 1.60 -14.13 -20.39
CA ALA A 73 1.29 -15.18 -21.36
C ALA A 73 2.28 -15.21 -22.54
N GLU A 74 2.80 -14.06 -22.95
CA GLU A 74 3.76 -13.89 -24.03
C GLU A 74 5.23 -13.99 -23.58
N ASP A 75 5.47 -14.17 -22.29
CA ASP A 75 6.82 -14.17 -21.65
C ASP A 75 7.62 -12.88 -21.90
N HIS A 76 6.93 -11.75 -22.00
CA HIS A 76 7.51 -10.44 -22.33
C HIS A 76 7.59 -9.47 -21.13
N VAL A 77 7.44 -9.97 -19.91
CA VAL A 77 7.51 -9.12 -18.69
C VAL A 77 8.93 -8.67 -18.44
N THR A 78 9.15 -7.36 -18.47
CA THR A 78 10.39 -6.71 -18.01
C THR A 78 10.09 -5.64 -16.98
N GLU A 79 11.08 -5.28 -16.17
CA GLU A 79 10.98 -4.20 -15.19
C GLU A 79 10.53 -2.88 -15.83
N ASN A 80 11.17 -2.49 -16.93
CA ASN A 80 10.86 -1.24 -17.62
C ASN A 80 9.41 -1.19 -18.10
N ILE A 81 8.90 -2.30 -18.66
CA ILE A 81 7.50 -2.36 -19.11
C ILE A 81 6.53 -2.23 -17.93
N ILE A 82 6.81 -2.88 -16.79
CA ILE A 82 5.99 -2.72 -15.58
C ILE A 82 5.96 -1.25 -15.14
N TYR A 83 7.13 -0.60 -15.07
CA TYR A 83 7.25 0.77 -14.59
C TYR A 83 6.59 1.78 -15.53
N GLU A 84 6.77 1.63 -16.84
CA GLU A 84 6.14 2.49 -17.84
C GLU A 84 4.61 2.37 -17.78
N GLN A 85 4.11 1.14 -17.74
CA GLN A 85 2.67 0.91 -17.63
C GLN A 85 2.08 1.41 -16.32
N TRP A 86 2.77 1.25 -15.21
CA TRP A 86 2.31 1.78 -13.92
C TRP A 86 2.27 3.30 -13.89
N LYS A 87 3.28 3.98 -14.44
CA LYS A 87 3.26 5.44 -14.58
C LYS A 87 2.08 5.90 -15.42
N GLU A 88 1.84 5.21 -16.53
CA GLU A 88 0.71 5.51 -17.41
C GLU A 88 -0.64 5.31 -16.71
N GLU A 89 -0.85 4.18 -16.02
CA GLU A 89 -2.09 3.91 -15.29
C GLU A 89 -2.33 4.93 -14.16
N VAL A 90 -1.28 5.29 -13.40
CA VAL A 90 -1.37 6.30 -12.34
C VAL A 90 -1.73 7.67 -12.94
N THR A 91 -1.08 8.07 -14.04
CA THR A 91 -1.40 9.33 -14.72
C THR A 91 -2.86 9.33 -15.21
N GLN A 92 -3.29 8.28 -15.88
CA GLN A 92 -4.65 8.18 -16.42
C GLN A 92 -5.72 8.16 -15.33
N VAL A 93 -5.51 7.46 -14.20
CA VAL A 93 -6.48 7.46 -13.11
C VAL A 93 -6.52 8.82 -12.42
N ASN A 94 -5.37 9.47 -12.22
CA ASN A 94 -5.28 10.81 -11.67
C ASN A 94 -6.09 11.82 -12.52
N GLU A 95 -5.84 11.87 -13.82
CA GLU A 95 -6.55 12.74 -14.75
C GLU A 95 -8.06 12.51 -14.74
N ARG A 96 -8.51 11.24 -14.75
CA ARG A 96 -9.95 10.91 -14.68
C ARG A 96 -10.59 11.41 -13.39
N LEU A 97 -9.92 11.24 -12.25
CA LEU A 97 -10.42 11.69 -10.96
C LEU A 97 -10.48 13.23 -10.88
N LEU A 98 -9.44 13.93 -11.37
CA LEU A 98 -9.42 15.39 -11.44
C LEU A 98 -10.57 15.94 -12.30
N VAL A 99 -10.76 15.40 -13.50
CA VAL A 99 -11.84 15.81 -14.40
C VAL A 99 -13.22 15.56 -13.78
N TYR A 100 -13.38 14.39 -13.11
CA TYR A 100 -14.63 14.07 -12.44
C TYR A 100 -14.89 15.03 -11.25
N ALA A 101 -13.89 15.27 -10.43
CA ALA A 101 -13.97 16.17 -9.28
C ALA A 101 -14.35 17.59 -9.71
N GLU A 102 -13.70 18.14 -10.75
CA GLU A 102 -14.01 19.44 -11.32
C GLU A 102 -15.45 19.52 -11.84
N ALA A 103 -15.88 18.50 -12.60
CA ALA A 103 -17.23 18.45 -13.18
C ALA A 103 -18.35 18.36 -12.11
N GLN A 104 -18.05 17.78 -10.93
CA GLN A 104 -19.00 17.66 -9.82
C GLN A 104 -18.84 18.80 -8.78
N GLY A 105 -17.82 19.64 -8.88
CA GLY A 105 -17.51 20.67 -7.89
C GLY A 105 -17.12 20.10 -6.52
N ILE A 106 -16.46 18.93 -6.49
CA ILE A 106 -16.05 18.22 -5.28
C ILE A 106 -14.53 18.13 -5.21
N SER A 107 -14.01 17.72 -4.05
CA SER A 107 -12.60 17.37 -3.85
C SER A 107 -12.50 15.89 -3.47
N MET A 108 -11.56 15.18 -4.10
CA MET A 108 -11.30 13.78 -3.80
C MET A 108 -9.82 13.48 -4.00
N GLY A 109 -9.31 12.51 -3.24
CA GLY A 109 -7.94 12.06 -3.40
C GLY A 109 -7.70 10.77 -2.63
N THR A 110 -6.63 10.09 -3.00
CA THR A 110 -6.25 8.84 -2.36
C THR A 110 -4.74 8.61 -2.48
N THR A 111 -4.18 7.82 -1.57
CA THR A 111 -2.87 7.20 -1.76
C THR A 111 -2.95 6.06 -2.75
N LEU A 112 -1.82 5.57 -3.21
CA LEU A 112 -1.68 4.30 -3.92
C LEU A 112 -0.43 3.59 -3.44
N THR A 113 -0.58 2.38 -2.92
CA THR A 113 0.52 1.50 -2.57
C THR A 113 0.28 0.13 -3.15
N ALA A 114 1.07 -0.24 -4.15
CA ALA A 114 0.96 -1.47 -4.92
C ALA A 114 2.21 -2.33 -4.77
N LEU A 115 2.04 -3.63 -4.57
CA LEU A 115 3.10 -4.64 -4.53
C LEU A 115 2.77 -5.77 -5.51
N LEU A 116 3.69 -6.07 -6.41
CA LEU A 116 3.64 -7.22 -7.32
C LEU A 116 4.77 -8.19 -6.98
N LEU A 117 4.43 -9.44 -6.68
CA LEU A 117 5.41 -10.53 -6.55
C LEU A 117 5.40 -11.36 -7.85
N TYR A 118 6.54 -11.40 -8.53
CA TYR A 118 6.69 -12.10 -9.81
C TYR A 118 8.11 -12.62 -10.02
N ARG A 119 8.27 -13.91 -10.33
CA ARG A 119 9.56 -14.56 -10.66
C ARG A 119 10.68 -14.26 -9.67
N GLY A 120 10.43 -14.44 -8.37
CA GLY A 120 11.42 -14.24 -7.31
C GLY A 120 11.76 -12.78 -7.00
N HIS A 121 11.06 -11.84 -7.63
CA HIS A 121 11.20 -10.42 -7.37
C HIS A 121 9.91 -9.82 -6.83
N TYR A 122 10.05 -8.77 -6.02
CA TYR A 122 8.95 -7.86 -5.75
C TYR A 122 9.17 -6.55 -6.51
N TYR A 123 8.09 -5.96 -6.98
CA TYR A 123 8.02 -4.64 -7.59
C TYR A 123 7.00 -3.82 -6.83
N PHE A 124 7.22 -2.53 -6.69
CA PHE A 124 6.25 -1.66 -6.05
C PHE A 124 6.05 -0.34 -6.80
N CYS A 125 4.85 0.21 -6.64
CA CYS A 125 4.44 1.52 -7.09
C CYS A 125 3.75 2.21 -5.91
N HIS A 126 4.18 3.43 -5.58
CA HIS A 126 3.73 4.11 -4.38
C HIS A 126 3.51 5.60 -4.61
N VAL A 127 2.40 6.12 -4.06
CA VAL A 127 2.03 7.53 -3.99
C VAL A 127 1.36 7.77 -2.64
N GLY A 128 1.83 8.74 -1.86
CA GLY A 128 1.24 9.11 -0.57
C GLY A 128 2.06 8.66 0.63
N ASP A 129 1.41 8.27 1.71
CA ASP A 129 2.00 7.89 3.00
C ASP A 129 1.53 6.52 3.54
N SER A 130 0.72 5.80 2.77
CA SER A 130 0.53 4.36 3.00
C SER A 130 1.86 3.63 2.76
N ARG A 131 2.16 2.56 3.47
CA ARG A 131 3.53 2.02 3.49
C ARG A 131 3.61 0.57 3.08
N ILE A 132 4.78 0.19 2.54
CA ILE A 132 5.21 -1.21 2.41
C ILE A 132 6.37 -1.44 3.38
N TYR A 133 6.25 -2.47 4.20
CA TYR A 133 7.34 -3.00 5.00
C TYR A 133 7.74 -4.39 4.53
N LYS A 134 8.99 -4.70 4.70
CA LYS A 134 9.58 -6.03 4.51
C LYS A 134 10.11 -6.52 5.85
N VAL A 135 9.54 -7.61 6.36
CA VAL A 135 9.91 -8.26 7.62
C VAL A 135 10.63 -9.57 7.27
N ALA A 136 11.91 -9.65 7.61
CA ALA A 136 12.75 -10.83 7.51
C ALA A 136 13.58 -10.92 8.80
N ASP A 137 14.91 -10.95 8.72
CA ASP A 137 15.79 -10.85 9.92
C ASP A 137 15.60 -9.51 10.65
N ARG A 138 15.11 -8.52 9.97
CA ARG A 138 14.73 -7.20 10.47
C ARG A 138 13.55 -6.63 9.68
N MET A 139 12.86 -5.68 10.27
CA MET A 139 11.84 -4.90 9.57
C MET A 139 12.48 -3.71 8.84
N VAL A 140 12.06 -3.46 7.61
CA VAL A 140 12.52 -2.35 6.78
C VAL A 140 11.33 -1.76 6.05
N GLN A 141 11.12 -0.45 6.16
CA GLN A 141 10.19 0.27 5.29
C GLN A 141 10.77 0.33 3.87
N VAL A 142 9.98 -0.10 2.88
CA VAL A 142 10.38 -0.19 1.47
C VAL A 142 10.05 1.10 0.71
N THR A 143 8.92 1.72 1.04
CA THR A 143 8.44 3.00 0.48
C THR A 143 8.97 4.18 1.26
N SER A 144 9.02 5.36 0.62
CA SER A 144 9.25 6.66 1.29
C SER A 144 7.96 7.45 1.27
N ASP A 145 7.55 7.99 2.42
CA ASP A 145 6.31 8.75 2.52
C ASP A 145 6.41 10.06 1.70
N HIS A 146 5.41 10.36 0.89
CA HIS A 146 5.30 11.62 0.18
C HIS A 146 4.62 12.68 1.06
N THR A 147 5.19 12.92 2.25
CA THR A 147 4.72 13.96 3.19
C THR A 147 5.71 15.09 3.32
N LEU A 148 5.21 16.26 3.77
CA LEU A 148 6.05 17.41 4.04
C LEU A 148 7.15 17.09 5.04
N VAL A 149 6.79 16.43 6.15
CA VAL A 149 7.75 16.11 7.22
C VAL A 149 8.77 15.05 6.81
N ALA A 150 8.40 14.08 5.96
CA ALA A 150 9.32 13.09 5.43
C ALA A 150 10.40 13.77 4.57
N THR A 151 10.00 14.72 3.71
CA THR A 151 10.93 15.52 2.91
C THR A 151 11.84 16.38 3.81
N GLU A 152 11.30 16.98 4.87
CA GLU A 152 12.10 17.76 5.83
C GLU A 152 13.13 16.89 6.59
N VAL A 153 12.79 15.61 6.85
CA VAL A 153 13.74 14.64 7.41
C VAL A 153 14.85 14.31 6.41
N GLU A 154 14.50 14.02 5.15
CA GLU A 154 15.49 13.73 4.09
C GLU A 154 16.46 14.89 3.87
N LEU A 155 15.97 16.13 3.94
CA LEU A 155 16.77 17.35 3.84
C LEU A 155 17.56 17.68 5.12
N GLY A 156 17.35 16.93 6.20
CA GLY A 156 18.03 17.14 7.49
C GLY A 156 17.49 18.31 8.31
N TYR A 157 16.29 18.82 8.00
CA TYR A 157 15.64 19.89 8.77
C TYR A 157 14.94 19.36 10.03
N LEU A 158 14.48 18.11 10.00
CA LEU A 158 13.87 17.41 11.14
C LEU A 158 14.57 16.08 11.40
N THR A 159 14.56 15.62 12.65
CA THR A 159 14.83 14.22 12.97
C THR A 159 13.56 13.39 12.77
N LYS A 160 13.69 12.06 12.67
CA LYS A 160 12.52 11.16 12.58
C LYS A 160 11.57 11.34 13.78
N GLU A 161 12.12 11.48 14.97
CA GLU A 161 11.35 11.68 16.21
C GLU A 161 10.58 13.01 16.18
N GLN A 162 11.20 14.08 15.65
CA GLN A 162 10.53 15.37 15.47
C GLN A 162 9.40 15.27 14.45
N ALA A 163 9.62 14.59 13.34
CA ALA A 163 8.61 14.39 12.30
C ALA A 163 7.38 13.63 12.82
N LEU A 164 7.57 12.60 13.66
CA LEU A 164 6.47 11.85 14.26
C LEU A 164 5.59 12.71 15.19
N ALA A 165 6.18 13.70 15.85
CA ALA A 165 5.48 14.61 16.76
C ALA A 165 4.97 15.89 16.06
N ASP A 166 5.30 16.12 14.78
CA ASP A 166 4.92 17.32 14.05
C ASP A 166 3.43 17.31 13.69
N PRO A 167 2.68 18.39 13.96
CA PRO A 167 1.28 18.48 13.60
C PRO A 167 1.03 18.44 12.08
N ARG A 168 2.06 18.65 11.25
CA ARG A 168 2.01 18.60 9.77
C ARG A 168 2.32 17.20 9.22
N ARG A 169 2.47 16.16 10.07
CA ARG A 169 2.89 14.82 9.64
C ARG A 169 2.00 14.19 8.55
N SER A 170 0.71 14.54 8.52
CA SER A 170 -0.27 14.05 7.52
C SER A 170 -0.44 14.99 6.32
N VAL A 171 0.45 15.99 6.14
CA VAL A 171 0.40 16.87 4.97
C VAL A 171 1.06 16.18 3.80
N LEU A 172 0.25 15.64 2.89
CA LEU A 172 0.70 15.00 1.66
C LEU A 172 1.21 16.02 0.66
N LEU A 173 2.33 15.72 0.02
CA LEU A 173 2.89 16.50 -1.09
C LEU A 173 2.31 16.08 -2.45
N GLN A 174 1.85 14.84 -2.56
CA GLN A 174 1.14 14.34 -3.73
C GLN A 174 0.19 13.20 -3.37
N CYS A 175 -0.91 13.14 -4.10
CA CYS A 175 -1.94 12.09 -4.00
C CYS A 175 -2.70 11.97 -5.31
N VAL A 176 -3.22 10.82 -5.58
CA VAL A 176 -3.99 10.52 -6.80
C VAL A 176 -5.37 11.18 -6.69
N GLY A 177 -5.77 11.95 -7.69
CA GLY A 177 -7.06 12.61 -7.78
C GLY A 177 -7.12 14.03 -7.22
N ALA A 178 -6.06 14.51 -6.52
CA ALA A 178 -6.00 15.89 -6.01
C ALA A 178 -4.70 16.64 -6.36
N SER A 179 -3.69 15.95 -6.83
CA SER A 179 -2.45 16.58 -7.33
C SER A 179 -2.52 16.78 -8.84
N GLU A 180 -2.12 17.95 -9.35
CA GLU A 180 -2.07 18.23 -10.78
C GLU A 180 -1.18 17.22 -11.53
N ARG A 181 -0.06 16.86 -10.92
CA ARG A 181 0.85 15.80 -11.40
C ARG A 181 1.17 14.85 -10.28
N VAL A 182 1.30 13.59 -10.63
CA VAL A 182 1.67 12.52 -9.69
C VAL A 182 2.89 11.78 -10.25
N GLU A 183 3.95 11.75 -9.46
CA GLU A 183 5.20 11.04 -9.78
C GLU A 183 5.33 9.84 -8.83
N PRO A 184 4.89 8.64 -9.22
CA PRO A 184 4.94 7.49 -8.33
C PRO A 184 6.39 7.06 -8.04
N GLN A 185 6.67 6.74 -6.79
CA GLN A 185 7.89 6.02 -6.43
C GLN A 185 7.77 4.59 -6.95
N LEU A 186 8.76 4.17 -7.72
CA LEU A 186 8.85 2.82 -8.27
C LEU A 186 10.13 2.14 -7.77
N GLY A 187 10.06 0.85 -7.56
CA GLY A 187 11.24 0.10 -7.17
C GLY A 187 11.02 -1.40 -7.20
N ARG A 188 12.11 -2.13 -7.00
CA ARG A 188 12.10 -3.59 -6.94
C ARG A 188 13.17 -4.13 -6.00
N GLY A 189 13.03 -5.42 -5.69
CA GLY A 189 14.07 -6.20 -5.02
C GLY A 189 13.82 -7.70 -5.16
N TYR A 190 14.71 -8.49 -4.58
CA TYR A 190 14.53 -9.93 -4.50
C TYR A 190 13.63 -10.30 -3.34
N ILE A 191 12.82 -11.34 -3.51
CA ILE A 191 12.02 -11.93 -2.44
C ILE A 191 12.93 -12.87 -1.64
N PRO A 192 13.19 -12.59 -0.34
CA PRO A 192 13.92 -13.52 0.52
C PRO A 192 13.15 -14.83 0.70
N ASP A 193 13.85 -15.90 1.07
CA ASP A 193 13.26 -17.24 1.28
C ASP A 193 12.20 -17.27 2.39
N ASN A 194 12.37 -16.45 3.42
CA ASN A 194 11.41 -16.28 4.50
C ASN A 194 11.20 -14.78 4.73
N VAL A 195 10.04 -14.28 4.32
CA VAL A 195 9.72 -12.85 4.42
C VAL A 195 8.22 -12.65 4.54
N THR A 196 7.81 -11.64 5.32
CA THR A 196 6.46 -11.10 5.28
C THR A 196 6.52 -9.68 4.74
N PHE A 197 5.78 -9.40 3.67
CA PHE A 197 5.49 -8.04 3.21
C PHE A 197 4.21 -7.57 3.88
N ILE A 198 4.23 -6.33 4.36
CA ILE A 198 3.07 -5.65 4.96
C ILE A 198 2.78 -4.42 4.11
N LEU A 199 1.55 -4.28 3.62
CA LEU A 199 1.04 -3.04 3.06
C LEU A 199 0.02 -2.48 4.04
N SER A 200 0.11 -1.20 4.36
CA SER A 200 -0.81 -0.59 5.33
C SER A 200 -1.17 0.85 4.97
N SER A 201 -2.37 1.29 5.36
CA SER A 201 -2.68 2.70 5.47
C SER A 201 -1.93 3.34 6.65
N ASP A 202 -1.93 4.66 6.73
CA ASP A 202 -1.25 5.41 7.80
C ASP A 202 -1.85 5.12 9.17
N GLY A 203 -3.19 4.97 9.27
CA GLY A 203 -3.88 4.63 10.52
C GLY A 203 -3.39 3.33 11.17
N PHE A 204 -2.93 2.35 10.39
CA PHE A 204 -2.36 1.12 10.96
C PHE A 204 -1.04 1.34 11.69
N VAL A 205 -0.22 2.29 11.22
CA VAL A 205 1.17 2.50 11.71
C VAL A 205 1.32 3.69 12.66
N HIS A 206 0.30 4.52 12.84
CA HIS A 206 0.37 5.71 13.69
C HIS A 206 0.69 5.39 15.16
N VAL A 207 0.11 4.31 15.68
CA VAL A 207 0.19 3.97 17.11
C VAL A 207 0.88 2.64 17.39
N LEU A 208 1.23 1.89 16.34
CA LEU A 208 1.93 0.61 16.44
C LEU A 208 3.42 0.80 16.14
N LYS A 209 4.28 0.44 17.10
CA LYS A 209 5.73 0.58 16.92
C LYS A 209 6.28 -0.49 15.98
N GLU A 210 7.41 -0.18 15.32
CA GLU A 210 8.06 -1.12 14.41
C GLU A 210 8.45 -2.44 15.07
N GLU A 211 8.90 -2.41 16.33
CA GLU A 211 9.26 -3.62 17.09
C GLU A 211 8.04 -4.52 17.34
N GLU A 212 6.87 -3.92 17.59
CA GLU A 212 5.61 -4.66 17.78
C GLU A 212 5.12 -5.24 16.46
N MET A 213 5.18 -4.46 15.37
CA MET A 213 4.87 -4.96 14.04
C MET A 213 5.79 -6.12 13.65
N TYR A 214 7.09 -6.03 13.96
CA TYR A 214 8.02 -7.15 13.75
C TYR A 214 7.55 -8.41 14.49
N GLN A 215 7.15 -8.30 15.77
CA GLN A 215 6.69 -9.43 16.57
C GLN A 215 5.43 -10.08 15.99
N TYR A 216 4.47 -9.28 15.50
CA TYR A 216 3.27 -9.79 14.85
C TYR A 216 3.56 -10.53 13.55
N PHE A 217 4.45 -9.97 12.71
CA PHE A 217 4.60 -10.39 11.31
C PHE A 217 5.93 -11.10 11.01
N GLU A 218 6.67 -11.53 12.02
CA GLU A 218 7.86 -12.34 11.83
C GLU A 218 7.50 -13.66 11.11
N PRO A 219 8.13 -13.94 9.93
CA PRO A 219 7.68 -15.05 9.07
C PRO A 219 7.86 -16.43 9.70
N GLY A 220 8.75 -16.58 10.68
CA GLY A 220 8.98 -17.85 11.40
C GLY A 220 7.76 -18.37 12.17
N HIS A 221 6.91 -17.47 12.64
CA HIS A 221 5.73 -17.80 13.44
C HIS A 221 4.45 -18.00 12.62
N ILE A 222 4.46 -17.68 11.32
CA ILE A 222 3.27 -17.76 10.46
C ILE A 222 3.28 -19.09 9.72
N HIS A 223 2.33 -19.98 10.00
CA HIS A 223 2.31 -21.33 9.42
C HIS A 223 1.22 -21.54 8.37
N ASP A 224 0.10 -20.82 8.48
CA ASP A 224 -1.04 -20.94 7.58
C ASP A 224 -1.80 -19.62 7.42
N LYS A 225 -2.83 -19.66 6.58
CA LYS A 225 -3.66 -18.48 6.26
C LYS A 225 -4.52 -18.04 7.43
N GLU A 226 -5.06 -19.00 8.19
CA GLU A 226 -5.93 -18.75 9.32
C GLU A 226 -5.18 -17.99 10.40
N GLN A 227 -3.96 -18.40 10.70
CA GLN A 227 -3.09 -17.72 11.67
C GLN A 227 -2.70 -16.32 11.19
N LEU A 228 -2.31 -16.15 9.93
CA LEU A 228 -1.96 -14.82 9.39
C LEU A 228 -3.17 -13.88 9.41
N MET A 229 -4.37 -14.41 9.17
CA MET A 229 -5.60 -13.62 9.26
C MET A 229 -5.89 -13.19 10.70
N GLU A 230 -5.66 -14.06 11.67
CA GLU A 230 -5.83 -13.71 13.09
C GLU A 230 -4.80 -12.66 13.53
N ILE A 231 -3.54 -12.81 13.12
CA ILE A 231 -2.50 -11.80 13.36
C ILE A 231 -2.90 -10.41 12.80
N CYS A 232 -3.43 -10.35 11.57
CA CYS A 232 -3.91 -9.09 11.00
C CYS A 232 -5.03 -8.47 11.85
N LYS A 233 -5.97 -9.29 12.35
CA LYS A 233 -7.06 -8.82 13.21
C LYS A 233 -6.56 -8.35 14.58
N GLU A 234 -5.72 -9.14 15.24
CA GLU A 234 -5.15 -8.79 16.55
C GLU A 234 -4.34 -7.49 16.47
N ALA A 235 -3.51 -7.32 15.44
CA ALA A 235 -2.75 -6.10 15.22
C ALA A 235 -3.68 -4.90 14.97
N THR A 236 -4.73 -5.06 14.16
CA THR A 236 -5.75 -4.01 13.95
C THR A 236 -6.47 -3.68 15.25
N GLN A 237 -6.88 -4.69 16.03
CA GLN A 237 -7.55 -4.49 17.30
C GLN A 237 -6.66 -3.72 18.30
N ALA A 238 -5.37 -4.05 18.37
CA ALA A 238 -4.41 -3.33 19.20
C ALA A 238 -4.26 -1.85 18.81
N VAL A 239 -4.34 -1.53 17.50
CA VAL A 239 -4.35 -0.16 16.99
C VAL A 239 -5.59 0.59 17.45
N LEU A 240 -6.79 -0.02 17.32
CA LEU A 240 -8.06 0.57 17.74
C LEU A 240 -8.12 0.82 19.26
N GLU A 241 -7.66 -0.14 20.07
CA GLU A 241 -7.62 -0.03 21.53
C GLU A 241 -6.69 1.09 22.03
N ARG A 242 -5.70 1.49 21.23
CA ARG A 242 -4.83 2.64 21.51
C ARG A 242 -5.42 3.97 21.10
N GLY A 243 -6.65 3.95 20.56
CA GLY A 243 -7.42 5.15 20.25
C GLY A 243 -7.12 5.75 18.88
N GLU A 244 -6.65 4.95 17.91
CA GLU A 244 -6.57 5.40 16.53
C GLU A 244 -7.92 5.88 16.04
N ARG A 245 -7.91 6.99 15.30
CA ARG A 245 -9.14 7.69 14.89
C ARG A 245 -9.41 7.59 13.40
N ASP A 246 -8.44 7.14 12.62
CA ASP A 246 -8.58 6.97 11.17
C ASP A 246 -9.01 5.56 10.79
N ASN A 247 -9.27 5.35 9.51
CA ASN A 247 -9.45 4.03 8.93
C ASN A 247 -8.17 3.22 9.11
N VAL A 248 -8.29 1.92 9.29
CA VAL A 248 -7.16 1.04 9.58
C VAL A 248 -7.16 -0.12 8.61
N THR A 249 -6.16 -0.18 7.74
CA THR A 249 -6.05 -1.25 6.73
C THR A 249 -4.65 -1.85 6.73
N VAL A 250 -4.60 -3.18 6.71
CA VAL A 250 -3.36 -3.97 6.59
C VAL A 250 -3.55 -5.16 5.65
N ILE A 251 -2.57 -5.39 4.78
CA ILE A 251 -2.39 -6.63 4.01
C ILE A 251 -1.05 -7.23 4.43
N ALA A 252 -1.03 -8.52 4.69
CA ALA A 252 0.20 -9.28 4.95
C ALA A 252 0.36 -10.40 3.92
N ILE A 253 1.59 -10.56 3.41
CA ILE A 253 1.96 -11.56 2.41
C ILE A 253 3.23 -12.25 2.88
N THR A 254 3.10 -13.48 3.37
CA THR A 254 4.24 -14.28 3.83
C THR A 254 4.68 -15.22 2.73
N CYS A 255 5.97 -15.17 2.39
CA CYS A 255 6.65 -16.03 1.44
C CYS A 255 7.60 -16.96 2.20
N LYS A 256 7.52 -18.26 1.94
CA LYS A 256 8.36 -19.31 2.53
C LYS A 256 9.05 -20.13 1.43
N ALA A 257 10.27 -20.56 1.70
CA ALA A 257 11.06 -21.41 0.80
C ALA A 257 10.35 -22.73 0.43
#